data_49c92b3312a8b85756572e3a37822e3d
#
_entry.id   49c92b3312a8b85756572e3a37822e3d
#
_cell.length_a   1.000
_cell.length_b   1.000
_cell.length_c   1.000
_cell.angle_alpha   90.00
_cell.angle_beta   90.00
_cell.angle_gamma   90.00
#
_symmetry.space_group_name_H-M   'P 1'
#
loop_
_entity.id
_entity.type
_entity.pdbx_description
1 polymer ?
#
loop_
_entity_poly.entity_id
_entity_poly.type
_entity_poly.pdbx_seq_one_letter_code
_entity_poly.pdbx_strand_id
1 'polypeptide(L)'
;TRRREAALGLLEAFPALEYVASTAREIIGPDAHRLVARGDTRDEGGSTDSVLVAPVIDRVGTGDAFAAGVLDGLWAGRGLAEAARDGLSLAVLKHGIRGDFAPFSRAAVDGASNHAQDISR
;
A
#
# COMPACT_ATOMS: atom_id res chain seq x y z
N THR A 1 -5.88 7.46 15.77
CA THR A 1 -5.94 5.98 15.68
C THR A 1 -4.66 5.35 16.21
N ARG A 2 -4.73 4.08 16.57
CA ARG A 2 -3.56 3.33 17.05
C ARG A 2 -2.42 3.31 16.01
N ARG A 3 -2.76 3.19 14.75
CA ARG A 3 -1.77 3.18 13.67
C ARG A 3 -1.09 4.54 13.50
N ARG A 4 -1.85 5.61 13.64
CA ARG A 4 -1.31 6.98 13.63
C ARG A 4 -0.37 7.18 14.82
N GLU A 5 -0.77 6.75 16.00
CA GLU A 5 0.04 6.86 17.23
C GLU A 5 1.35 6.08 17.09
N ALA A 6 1.29 4.87 16.53
CA ALA A 6 2.48 4.05 16.28
C ALA A 6 3.43 4.72 15.31
N ALA A 7 2.90 5.29 14.22
CA ALA A 7 3.69 6.01 13.24
C ALA A 7 4.37 7.24 13.86
N LEU A 8 3.64 8.02 14.67
CA LEU A 8 4.21 9.17 15.37
C LEU A 8 5.31 8.76 16.35
N GLY A 9 5.14 7.63 17.02
CA GLY A 9 6.18 7.07 17.89
C GLY A 9 7.47 6.75 17.15
N LEU A 10 7.37 6.18 15.95
CA LEU A 10 8.53 5.91 15.10
C LEU A 10 9.19 7.21 14.63
N LEU A 11 8.40 8.17 14.19
CA LEU A 11 8.89 9.47 13.72
C LEU A 11 9.59 10.25 14.83
N GLU A 12 9.12 10.11 16.07
CA GLU A 12 9.77 10.69 17.24
C GLU A 12 11.09 9.99 17.58
N ALA A 13 11.08 8.66 17.57
CA ALA A 13 12.26 7.85 17.91
C ALA A 13 13.39 7.98 16.90
N PHE A 14 13.06 8.24 15.64
CA PHE A 14 14.01 8.34 14.53
C PHE A 14 13.88 9.70 13.84
N PRO A 15 14.60 10.73 14.31
CA PRO A 15 14.42 12.10 13.81
C PRO A 15 14.69 12.30 12.31
N ALA A 16 15.53 11.45 11.72
CA ALA A 16 15.81 11.52 10.27
C ALA A 16 14.69 10.91 9.43
N LEU A 17 13.76 10.19 10.04
CA LEU A 17 12.64 9.57 9.35
C LEU A 17 11.60 10.64 9.02
N GLU A 18 11.15 10.68 7.77
CA GLU A 18 10.18 11.68 7.31
C GLU A 18 8.81 11.07 7.01
N TYR A 19 8.77 9.78 6.68
CA TYR A 19 7.57 9.12 6.18
C TYR A 19 7.49 7.71 6.74
N VAL A 20 6.31 7.34 7.20
CA VAL A 20 5.99 5.96 7.60
C VAL A 20 4.84 5.46 6.74
N ALA A 21 5.08 4.40 5.99
CA ALA A 21 4.05 3.73 5.22
C ALA A 21 3.76 2.37 5.84
N SER A 22 2.50 2.00 5.89
CA SER A 22 2.09 0.74 6.50
C SER A 22 0.86 0.17 5.83
N THR A 23 0.70 -1.15 5.96
CA THR A 23 -0.48 -1.85 5.49
C THR A 23 -1.14 -2.58 6.64
N ALA A 24 -2.45 -2.82 6.50
CA ALA A 24 -3.19 -3.72 7.37
C ALA A 24 -3.92 -4.73 6.49
N ARG A 25 -3.96 -5.97 6.94
CA ARG A 25 -4.59 -7.08 6.23
C ARG A 25 -5.65 -7.71 7.12
N GLU A 26 -6.83 -7.91 6.56
CA GLU A 26 -7.89 -8.70 7.15
C GLU A 26 -8.08 -9.94 6.30
N ILE A 27 -7.97 -11.12 6.89
CA ILE A 27 -8.19 -12.39 6.20
C ILE A 27 -9.69 -12.67 6.22
N ILE A 28 -10.32 -12.59 5.05
CA ILE A 28 -11.76 -12.82 4.88
C ILE A 28 -12.03 -14.31 4.68
N GLY A 29 -11.16 -14.99 3.95
CA GLY A 29 -11.28 -16.43 3.64
C GLY A 29 -9.93 -16.98 3.19
N PRO A 30 -9.88 -18.26 2.75
CA PRO A 30 -8.61 -18.93 2.39
C PRO A 30 -7.82 -18.22 1.30
N ASP A 31 -8.50 -17.58 0.37
CA ASP A 31 -7.89 -16.89 -0.76
C ASP A 31 -8.45 -15.47 -0.97
N ALA A 32 -9.05 -14.90 0.06
CA ALA A 32 -9.64 -13.56 0.01
C ALA A 32 -9.14 -12.72 1.18
N HIS A 33 -8.49 -11.60 0.86
CA HIS A 33 -7.95 -10.67 1.85
C HIS A 33 -8.44 -9.26 1.56
N ARG A 34 -8.67 -8.50 2.63
CA ARG A 34 -8.94 -7.07 2.52
C ARG A 34 -7.70 -6.31 2.97
N LEU A 35 -7.27 -5.36 2.15
CA LEU A 35 -6.06 -4.59 2.39
C LEU A 35 -6.38 -3.11 2.50
N VAL A 36 -5.66 -2.42 3.37
CA VAL A 36 -5.68 -0.97 3.45
C VAL A 36 -4.24 -0.49 3.65
N ALA A 37 -3.88 0.60 3.00
CA ALA A 37 -2.58 1.24 3.20
C ALA A 37 -2.75 2.54 3.96
N ARG A 38 -1.66 2.96 4.60
CA ARG A 38 -1.61 4.20 5.34
C ARG A 38 -0.24 4.86 5.16
N GLY A 39 -0.25 6.18 5.02
CA GLY A 39 0.97 6.99 5.04
C GLY A 39 0.88 8.03 6.13
N ASP A 40 1.98 8.26 6.83
CA ASP A 40 2.08 9.23 7.93
C ASP A 40 3.36 10.03 7.84
N THR A 41 3.24 11.34 8.06
CA THR A 41 4.34 12.25 8.36
C THR A 41 4.10 12.85 9.74
N ARG A 42 4.99 13.71 10.23
CA ARG A 42 4.78 14.38 11.52
C ARG A 42 3.53 15.26 11.51
N ASP A 43 3.22 15.85 10.36
CA ASP A 43 2.17 16.87 10.25
C ASP A 43 0.82 16.29 9.83
N GLU A 44 0.83 15.19 9.08
CA GLU A 44 -0.40 14.62 8.52
C GLU A 44 -0.33 13.11 8.40
N GLY A 45 -1.48 12.49 8.24
CA GLY A 45 -1.58 11.06 8.01
C GLY A 45 -2.96 10.70 7.50
N GLY A 46 -3.04 9.60 6.78
CA GLY A 46 -4.31 9.12 6.25
C GLY A 46 -4.21 7.71 5.70
N SER A 47 -5.37 7.06 5.62
CA SER A 47 -5.52 5.72 5.07
C SER A 47 -6.14 5.79 3.68
N THR A 48 -5.81 4.81 2.85
CA THR A 48 -6.52 4.58 1.58
C THR A 48 -7.87 3.93 1.86
N ASP A 49 -8.70 3.84 0.85
CA ASP A 49 -9.86 2.95 0.89
C ASP A 49 -9.37 1.49 1.00
N SER A 50 -10.17 0.62 1.59
CA SER A 50 -9.84 -0.79 1.64
C SER A 50 -10.13 -1.45 0.30
N VAL A 51 -9.31 -2.45 -0.04
CA VAL A 51 -9.42 -3.20 -1.30
C VAL A 51 -9.55 -4.68 -0.99
N LEU A 52 -10.53 -5.34 -1.59
CA LEU A 52 -10.67 -6.78 -1.52
C LEU A 52 -9.80 -7.41 -2.61
N VAL A 53 -8.92 -8.31 -2.21
CA VAL A 53 -8.10 -9.12 -3.12
C VAL A 53 -8.64 -10.55 -3.07
N ALA A 54 -9.18 -11.02 -4.20
CA ALA A 54 -9.69 -12.37 -4.35
C ALA A 54 -9.67 -12.76 -5.85
N PRO A 55 -9.08 -13.88 -6.22
CA PRO A 55 -8.31 -14.78 -5.36
C PRO A 55 -6.92 -14.26 -5.06
N VAL A 56 -6.39 -14.65 -3.89
CA VAL A 56 -4.98 -14.45 -3.57
C VAL A 56 -4.21 -15.64 -4.14
N ILE A 57 -3.42 -15.40 -5.17
CA ILE A 57 -2.63 -16.46 -5.84
C ILE A 57 -1.34 -16.70 -5.06
N ASP A 58 -0.62 -15.62 -4.69
CA ASP A 58 0.61 -15.71 -3.93
C ASP A 58 0.87 -14.38 -3.23
N ARG A 59 0.93 -14.41 -1.90
CA ARG A 59 1.20 -13.20 -1.11
C ARG A 59 2.69 -12.92 -0.87
N VAL A 60 3.58 -13.83 -1.29
CA VAL A 60 5.03 -13.65 -1.12
C VAL A 60 5.50 -12.45 -1.95
N GLY A 61 6.23 -11.56 -1.32
CA GLY A 61 6.74 -10.35 -1.98
C GLY A 61 5.75 -9.19 -2.07
N THR A 62 4.52 -9.32 -1.55
CA THR A 62 3.54 -8.24 -1.62
C THR A 62 3.92 -7.04 -0.74
N GLY A 63 4.60 -7.28 0.39
CA GLY A 63 5.13 -6.21 1.23
C GLY A 63 6.24 -5.43 0.53
N ASP A 64 7.15 -6.13 -0.15
CA ASP A 64 8.21 -5.51 -0.95
C ASP A 64 7.63 -4.73 -2.13
N ALA A 65 6.60 -5.27 -2.78
CA ALA A 65 5.89 -4.57 -3.85
C ALA A 65 5.23 -3.29 -3.32
N PHE A 66 4.60 -3.34 -2.15
CA PHE A 66 4.05 -2.16 -1.49
C PHE A 66 5.13 -1.10 -1.29
N ALA A 67 6.26 -1.48 -0.69
CA ALA A 67 7.37 -0.57 -0.45
C ALA A 67 7.89 0.06 -1.75
N ALA A 68 8.05 -0.74 -2.80
CA ALA A 68 8.50 -0.25 -4.10
C ALA A 68 7.52 0.77 -4.69
N GLY A 69 6.22 0.51 -4.61
CA GLY A 69 5.20 1.43 -5.10
C GLY A 69 5.17 2.75 -4.35
N VAL A 70 5.32 2.71 -3.02
CA VAL A 70 5.41 3.91 -2.19
C VAL A 70 6.65 4.73 -2.57
N LEU A 71 7.81 4.09 -2.67
CA LEU A 71 9.07 4.77 -3.03
C LEU A 71 8.98 5.41 -4.41
N ASP A 72 8.45 4.69 -5.39
CA ASP A 72 8.25 5.22 -6.73
C ASP A 72 7.33 6.44 -6.73
N GLY A 73 6.24 6.39 -5.98
CA GLY A 73 5.31 7.51 -5.83
C GLY A 73 5.97 8.73 -5.21
N LEU A 74 6.71 8.54 -4.11
CA LEU A 74 7.43 9.63 -3.44
C LEU A 74 8.51 10.21 -4.35
N TRP A 75 9.23 9.36 -5.06
CA TRP A 75 10.29 9.78 -5.98
C TRP A 75 9.75 10.60 -7.14
N ALA A 76 8.55 10.30 -7.60
CA ALA A 76 7.85 11.05 -8.63
C ALA A 76 7.25 12.36 -8.11
N GLY A 77 7.41 12.67 -6.83
CA GLY A 77 6.88 13.89 -6.22
C GLY A 77 5.39 13.83 -5.92
N ARG A 78 4.82 12.64 -5.83
CA ARG A 78 3.39 12.45 -5.51
C ARG A 78 3.16 12.69 -4.03
N GLY A 79 1.93 13.07 -3.67
CA GLY A 79 1.57 13.34 -2.29
C GLY A 79 1.51 12.08 -1.43
N LEU A 80 1.37 12.29 -0.12
CA LEU A 80 1.32 11.25 0.90
C LEU A 80 0.29 10.16 0.59
N ALA A 81 -0.95 10.55 0.32
CA ALA A 81 -2.05 9.63 0.06
C ALA A 81 -1.85 8.89 -1.27
N GLU A 82 -1.34 9.59 -2.27
CA GLU A 82 -1.11 9.01 -3.59
C GLU A 82 0.02 7.98 -3.57
N ALA A 83 1.11 8.24 -2.84
CA ALA A 83 2.20 7.29 -2.68
C ALA A 83 1.74 6.02 -1.96
N ALA A 84 0.95 6.15 -0.91
CA ALA A 84 0.37 5.00 -0.21
C ALA A 84 -0.55 4.18 -1.13
N ARG A 85 -1.33 4.86 -1.95
CA ARG A 85 -2.21 4.21 -2.94
C ARG A 85 -1.41 3.49 -4.02
N ASP A 86 -0.33 4.08 -4.50
CA ASP A 86 0.57 3.45 -5.48
C ASP A 86 1.15 2.16 -4.91
N GLY A 87 1.59 2.19 -3.67
CA GLY A 87 2.09 1.00 -2.99
C GLY A 87 1.02 -0.08 -2.85
N LEU A 88 -0.18 0.30 -2.44
CA LEU A 88 -1.30 -0.63 -2.33
C LEU A 88 -1.65 -1.24 -3.68
N SER A 89 -1.68 -0.45 -4.75
CA SER A 89 -2.00 -0.92 -6.10
C SER A 89 -0.98 -1.95 -6.57
N LEU A 90 0.31 -1.70 -6.36
CA LEU A 90 1.35 -2.65 -6.75
C LEU A 90 1.27 -3.94 -5.92
N ALA A 91 1.00 -3.83 -4.62
CA ALA A 91 0.79 -4.99 -3.77
C ALA A 91 -0.40 -5.84 -4.23
N VAL A 92 -1.52 -5.19 -4.59
CA VAL A 92 -2.71 -5.87 -5.11
C VAL A 92 -2.37 -6.63 -6.39
N LEU A 93 -1.67 -6.01 -7.33
CA LEU A 93 -1.25 -6.66 -8.57
C LEU A 93 -0.34 -7.87 -8.28
N LYS A 94 0.60 -7.73 -7.34
CA LYS A 94 1.51 -8.83 -6.98
C LYS A 94 0.76 -10.04 -6.41
N HIS A 95 -0.36 -9.85 -5.70
CA HIS A 95 -1.15 -10.97 -5.18
C HIS A 95 -1.67 -11.90 -6.29
N GLY A 96 -1.78 -11.40 -7.52
CA GLY A 96 -2.28 -12.15 -8.66
C GLY A 96 -1.24 -12.96 -9.42
N ILE A 97 0.03 -12.91 -9.03
CA ILE A 97 1.10 -13.65 -9.70
C ILE A 97 1.94 -14.44 -8.70
N ARG A 98 2.49 -15.54 -9.17
CA ARG A 98 3.37 -16.39 -8.37
C ARG A 98 4.77 -15.82 -8.30
N GLY A 99 5.49 -16.12 -7.21
CA GLY A 99 6.83 -15.63 -6.96
C GLY A 99 6.85 -14.24 -6.34
N ASP A 100 8.03 -13.75 -6.02
CA ASP A 100 8.22 -12.50 -5.30
C ASP A 100 8.49 -11.29 -6.22
N PHE A 101 8.53 -11.51 -7.52
CA PHE A 101 8.82 -10.47 -8.50
C PHE A 101 7.53 -9.81 -9.01
N ALA A 102 7.54 -8.48 -9.10
CA ALA A 102 6.38 -7.69 -9.52
C ALA A 102 6.70 -6.88 -10.80
N PRO A 103 6.64 -7.51 -12.01
CA PRO A 103 7.05 -6.87 -13.26
C PRO A 103 5.94 -6.00 -13.85
N PHE A 104 5.48 -5.01 -13.10
CA PHE A 104 4.38 -4.14 -13.53
C PHE A 104 4.89 -2.76 -13.93
N SER A 105 4.30 -2.20 -14.98
CA SER A 105 4.57 -0.85 -15.42
C SER A 105 3.78 0.16 -14.59
N ARG A 106 4.16 1.43 -14.67
CA ARG A 106 3.39 2.53 -14.06
C ARG A 106 1.94 2.53 -14.56
N ALA A 107 1.73 2.29 -15.86
CA ALA A 107 0.39 2.25 -16.43
C ALA A 107 -0.47 1.16 -15.80
N ALA A 108 0.09 -0.03 -15.53
CA ALA A 108 -0.61 -1.12 -14.86
C ALA A 108 -0.98 -0.75 -13.43
N VAL A 109 -0.07 -0.10 -12.70
CA VAL A 109 -0.31 0.37 -11.33
C VAL A 109 -1.44 1.40 -11.30
N ASP A 110 -1.43 2.36 -12.20
CA ASP A 110 -2.48 3.37 -12.31
C ASP A 110 -3.83 2.74 -12.66
N GLY A 111 -3.85 1.76 -13.57
CA GLY A 111 -5.05 1.02 -13.91
C GLY A 111 -5.64 0.26 -12.72
N ALA A 112 -4.81 -0.40 -11.92
CA ALA A 112 -5.25 -1.10 -10.71
C ALA A 112 -5.80 -0.14 -9.67
N SER A 113 -5.19 1.03 -9.49
CA SER A 113 -5.67 2.06 -8.58
C SER A 113 -7.05 2.56 -8.97
N ASN A 114 -7.26 2.85 -10.25
CA ASN A 114 -8.56 3.29 -10.77
C ASN A 114 -9.63 2.22 -10.59
N HIS A 115 -9.31 0.98 -10.89
CA HIS A 115 -10.22 -0.15 -10.73
C HIS A 115 -10.62 -0.36 -9.25
N ALA A 116 -9.66 -0.26 -8.35
CA ALA A 116 -9.92 -0.38 -6.92
C ALA A 116 -10.85 0.74 -6.42
N GLN A 117 -10.68 1.96 -6.91
CA GLN A 117 -11.58 3.08 -6.59
C GLN A 117 -13.00 2.83 -7.10
N ASP A 118 -13.15 2.30 -8.30
CA ASP A 118 -14.46 1.98 -8.88
C ASP A 118 -15.19 0.89 -8.08
N ILE A 119 -14.46 -0.10 -7.61
CA ILE A 119 -15.02 -1.20 -6.80
C ILE A 119 -15.44 -0.73 -5.42
N SER A 120 -14.69 0.20 -4.81
CA SER A 120 -14.96 0.67 -3.45
C SER A 120 -16.12 1.68 -3.37
N ARG A 121 -16.69 2.08 -4.48
CA ARG A 121 -17.89 2.88 -4.56
C ARG A 121 -19.13 1.96 -4.48
#